data_b69f24e5e26786b3d20401f5e454108e
#
_entry.id   b69f24e5e26786b3d20401f5e454108e
#
_cell.length_a   1.000
_cell.length_b   1.000
_cell.length_c   1.000
_cell.angle_alpha   90.00
_cell.angle_beta   90.00
_cell.angle_gamma   90.00
#
_symmetry.space_group_name_H-M   'P 1'
#
loop_
_entity.id
_entity.type
_entity.pdbx_description
1 polymer ?
#
loop_
_entity_poly.entity_id
_entity_poly.type
_entity_poly.pdbx_seq_one_letter_code
_entity_poly.pdbx_strand_id
1 'polypeptide(L)'
;MTTALGDIIATYVAEQPTSRVRVDGLLRHATAADPTLVGDPTARTRLAAALAGLAEAGAVVLPKTRSGWDNRTNPPLPLWVGKTGPRQVRLTPAPRVWPQALEAAAAIATRPDEHQLLDRIATWLRNNRGAEAVPLEERSLEILDDEKALAIETTKRLFTTGVLTLDLLACYPTPIPFPSQHVPGRGPTRLLVAENNATFHSLLQAARQLDPDVRPDLHIGWGCGNQFPTSITAVALLDPVPTALYYVGDLDVAGLRIAVSAAAMANAQRLPPLQPAAALYRWIFDRGVPRPDRSNTGAKASSTLVAWMPQDLHQPVAQLLEQRQRIAQETLGLRALRAEPDLLPRSVE
;
A
#
# COMPACT_ATOMS: atom_id res chain seq x y z
N MET A 1 -29.08 -38.33 26.96
CA MET A 1 -28.97 -37.30 27.99
C MET A 1 -27.61 -36.64 27.82
N THR A 2 -27.61 -35.35 27.47
CA THR A 2 -26.37 -34.53 27.43
C THR A 2 -25.81 -34.45 28.84
N THR A 3 -24.49 -34.57 28.97
CA THR A 3 -23.82 -34.37 30.27
C THR A 3 -23.70 -32.86 30.50
N ALA A 4 -23.57 -32.41 31.76
CA ALA A 4 -23.37 -30.97 32.07
C ALA A 4 -22.23 -30.35 31.25
N LEU A 5 -21.17 -31.11 30.98
CA LEU A 5 -20.07 -30.69 30.10
C LEU A 5 -20.52 -30.55 28.64
N GLY A 6 -21.43 -31.39 28.15
CA GLY A 6 -22.01 -31.28 26.81
C GLY A 6 -22.81 -30.01 26.63
N ASP A 7 -23.58 -29.62 27.64
CA ASP A 7 -24.40 -28.39 27.58
C ASP A 7 -23.52 -27.14 27.54
N ILE A 8 -22.45 -27.07 28.34
CA ILE A 8 -21.44 -26.03 28.33
C ILE A 8 -20.81 -25.89 26.91
N ILE A 9 -20.42 -27.02 26.33
CA ILE A 9 -19.82 -27.05 24.99
C ILE A 9 -20.81 -26.59 23.92
N ALA A 10 -22.05 -27.08 23.95
CA ALA A 10 -23.07 -26.74 22.99
C ALA A 10 -23.39 -25.23 23.00
N THR A 11 -23.54 -24.64 24.20
CA THR A 11 -23.75 -23.20 24.37
C THR A 11 -22.59 -22.39 23.80
N TYR A 12 -21.35 -22.74 24.16
CA TYR A 12 -20.17 -22.04 23.63
C TYR A 12 -20.08 -22.12 22.12
N VAL A 13 -20.32 -23.29 21.52
CA VAL A 13 -20.30 -23.45 20.06
C VAL A 13 -21.38 -22.61 19.40
N ALA A 14 -22.59 -22.55 19.99
CA ALA A 14 -23.70 -21.75 19.45
C ALA A 14 -23.40 -20.25 19.41
N GLU A 15 -22.69 -19.72 20.41
CA GLU A 15 -22.36 -18.31 20.54
C GLU A 15 -21.22 -17.84 19.61
N GLN A 16 -20.38 -18.76 19.08
CA GLN A 16 -19.26 -18.34 18.25
C GLN A 16 -19.73 -17.76 16.89
N PRO A 17 -19.08 -16.72 16.35
CA PRO A 17 -19.48 -16.11 15.08
C PRO A 17 -19.13 -17.00 13.86
N THR A 18 -18.20 -17.95 14.01
CA THR A 18 -17.70 -18.78 12.92
C THR A 18 -18.45 -20.12 12.84
N SER A 19 -18.58 -20.67 11.63
CA SER A 19 -19.18 -22.00 11.39
C SER A 19 -18.30 -23.16 11.89
N ARG A 20 -17.02 -22.92 12.12
CA ARG A 20 -16.06 -23.88 12.70
C ARG A 20 -15.43 -23.27 13.94
N VAL A 21 -15.47 -24.02 15.04
CA VAL A 21 -14.94 -23.62 16.35
C VAL A 21 -13.74 -24.49 16.69
N ARG A 22 -12.60 -23.87 17.01
CA ARG A 22 -11.39 -24.60 17.39
C ARG A 22 -11.56 -25.22 18.78
N VAL A 23 -11.13 -26.47 18.92
CA VAL A 23 -11.28 -27.23 20.18
C VAL A 23 -10.41 -26.67 21.32
N ASP A 24 -9.28 -26.00 21.01
CA ASP A 24 -8.46 -25.32 22.02
C ASP A 24 -9.23 -24.20 22.76
N GLY A 25 -10.05 -23.43 22.03
CA GLY A 25 -10.92 -22.40 22.62
C GLY A 25 -12.03 -23.00 23.47
N LEU A 26 -12.60 -24.09 22.99
CA LEU A 26 -13.64 -24.83 23.64
C LEU A 26 -13.15 -25.49 24.95
N LEU A 27 -11.93 -26.08 24.95
CA LEU A 27 -11.27 -26.60 26.15
C LEU A 27 -11.10 -25.52 27.22
N ARG A 28 -10.57 -24.34 26.85
CA ARG A 28 -10.41 -23.24 27.80
C ARG A 28 -11.73 -22.80 28.40
N HIS A 29 -12.77 -22.68 27.59
CA HIS A 29 -14.10 -22.32 28.07
C HIS A 29 -14.69 -23.40 29.01
N ALA A 30 -14.60 -24.65 28.63
CA ALA A 30 -15.07 -25.77 29.44
C ALA A 30 -14.34 -25.85 30.80
N THR A 31 -13.02 -25.64 30.81
CA THR A 31 -12.20 -25.60 32.04
C THR A 31 -12.54 -24.43 32.94
N ALA A 32 -12.88 -23.26 32.35
CA ALA A 32 -13.32 -22.08 33.11
C ALA A 32 -14.70 -22.30 33.75
N ALA A 33 -15.59 -23.00 33.05
CA ALA A 33 -16.94 -23.31 33.56
C ALA A 33 -17.00 -24.52 34.54
N ASP A 34 -16.09 -25.47 34.35
CA ASP A 34 -15.93 -26.65 35.24
C ASP A 34 -14.45 -26.77 35.68
N PRO A 35 -14.06 -26.11 36.79
CA PRO A 35 -12.68 -26.17 37.30
C PRO A 35 -12.21 -27.58 37.70
N THR A 36 -13.11 -28.55 37.87
CA THR A 36 -12.73 -29.94 38.19
C THR A 36 -12.01 -30.65 37.03
N LEU A 37 -12.06 -30.05 35.82
CA LEU A 37 -11.31 -30.54 34.66
C LEU A 37 -9.81 -30.21 34.74
N VAL A 38 -9.41 -29.25 35.59
CA VAL A 38 -8.00 -28.88 35.76
C VAL A 38 -7.27 -29.95 36.54
N GLY A 39 -6.28 -30.58 35.93
CA GLY A 39 -5.51 -31.67 36.54
C GLY A 39 -6.22 -33.03 36.58
N ASP A 40 -7.44 -33.13 36.08
CA ASP A 40 -8.15 -34.42 35.97
C ASP A 40 -7.54 -35.25 34.83
N PRO A 41 -6.94 -36.41 35.13
CA PRO A 41 -6.38 -37.30 34.10
C PRO A 41 -7.44 -37.85 33.12
N THR A 42 -8.72 -37.81 33.49
CA THR A 42 -9.84 -38.23 32.64
C THR A 42 -10.48 -37.10 31.84
N ALA A 43 -10.06 -35.87 32.05
CA ALA A 43 -10.64 -34.67 31.37
C ALA A 43 -10.73 -34.83 29.84
N ARG A 44 -9.67 -35.36 29.23
CA ARG A 44 -9.63 -35.62 27.79
C ARG A 44 -10.67 -36.65 27.34
N THR A 45 -10.84 -37.72 28.10
CA THR A 45 -11.84 -38.75 27.82
C THR A 45 -13.26 -38.22 28.00
N ARG A 46 -13.50 -37.46 29.06
CA ARG A 46 -14.79 -36.75 29.29
C ARG A 46 -15.15 -35.82 28.17
N LEU A 47 -14.18 -35.03 27.67
CA LEU A 47 -14.38 -34.13 26.56
C LEU A 47 -14.67 -34.88 25.25
N ALA A 48 -13.91 -35.95 24.95
CA ALA A 48 -14.14 -36.78 23.76
C ALA A 48 -15.56 -37.39 23.78
N ALA A 49 -15.98 -37.91 24.91
CA ALA A 49 -17.33 -38.48 25.09
C ALA A 49 -18.43 -37.43 24.95
N ALA A 50 -18.24 -36.22 25.51
CA ALA A 50 -19.17 -35.12 25.36
C ALA A 50 -19.32 -34.66 23.91
N LEU A 51 -18.21 -34.53 23.16
CA LEU A 51 -18.21 -34.16 21.74
C LEU A 51 -18.87 -35.24 20.87
N ALA A 52 -18.62 -36.51 21.15
CA ALA A 52 -19.28 -37.61 20.45
C ALA A 52 -20.80 -37.60 20.70
N GLY A 53 -21.25 -37.47 21.96
CA GLY A 53 -22.67 -37.38 22.29
C GLY A 53 -23.36 -36.17 21.64
N LEU A 54 -22.69 -35.03 21.58
CA LEU A 54 -23.22 -33.84 20.87
C LEU A 54 -23.32 -34.07 19.35
N ALA A 55 -22.39 -34.82 18.78
CA ALA A 55 -22.44 -35.14 17.35
C ALA A 55 -23.56 -36.18 17.05
N GLU A 56 -23.75 -37.17 17.91
CA GLU A 56 -24.87 -38.12 17.82
C GLU A 56 -26.23 -37.43 17.98
N ALA A 57 -26.31 -36.45 18.89
CA ALA A 57 -27.50 -35.61 19.06
C ALA A 57 -27.71 -34.58 17.89
N GLY A 58 -26.78 -34.53 16.95
CA GLY A 58 -26.84 -33.59 15.84
C GLY A 58 -26.59 -32.11 16.24
N ALA A 59 -26.07 -31.86 17.44
CA ALA A 59 -25.81 -30.50 17.93
C ALA A 59 -24.49 -29.91 17.35
N VAL A 60 -23.52 -30.78 16.99
CA VAL A 60 -22.27 -30.36 16.33
C VAL A 60 -21.89 -31.35 15.23
N VAL A 61 -21.02 -30.91 14.33
CA VAL A 61 -20.42 -31.74 13.27
C VAL A 61 -18.95 -31.96 13.57
N LEU A 62 -18.49 -33.21 13.58
CA LEU A 62 -17.08 -33.56 13.74
C LEU A 62 -16.38 -33.70 12.39
N PRO A 63 -15.04 -33.50 12.33
CA PRO A 63 -14.26 -33.71 11.12
C PRO A 63 -14.38 -35.11 10.56
N LYS A 64 -14.58 -35.25 9.25
CA LYS A 64 -14.65 -36.54 8.56
C LYS A 64 -13.28 -37.10 8.18
N THR A 65 -12.27 -36.24 8.07
CA THR A 65 -10.91 -36.64 7.65
C THR A 65 -9.98 -36.79 8.84
N ARG A 66 -9.03 -37.73 8.75
CA ARG A 66 -8.03 -37.97 9.80
C ARG A 66 -7.18 -36.72 10.13
N SER A 67 -6.93 -35.84 9.16
CA SER A 67 -6.22 -34.59 9.34
C SER A 67 -6.97 -33.56 10.21
N GLY A 68 -8.26 -33.74 10.42
CA GLY A 68 -9.08 -32.92 11.31
C GLY A 68 -9.01 -33.32 12.78
N TRP A 69 -8.16 -34.29 13.14
CA TRP A 69 -8.06 -34.85 14.49
C TRP A 69 -6.64 -34.72 15.03
N ASP A 70 -6.52 -34.42 16.33
CA ASP A 70 -5.29 -34.61 17.09
C ASP A 70 -5.19 -36.07 17.57
N ASN A 71 -4.38 -36.85 16.85
CA ASN A 71 -4.15 -38.25 17.09
C ASN A 71 -2.89 -38.52 17.96
N ARG A 72 -2.23 -37.46 18.47
CA ARG A 72 -0.99 -37.61 19.26
C ARG A 72 -1.24 -38.16 20.66
N THR A 73 -2.44 -38.00 21.16
CA THR A 73 -2.84 -38.43 22.51
C THR A 73 -4.16 -39.21 22.44
N ASN A 74 -4.33 -40.23 23.30
CA ASN A 74 -5.54 -41.05 23.36
C ASN A 74 -6.45 -40.59 24.50
N PRO A 75 -7.78 -40.44 24.29
CA PRO A 75 -8.49 -40.56 23.03
C PRO A 75 -8.18 -39.38 22.06
N PRO A 76 -8.27 -39.61 20.74
CA PRO A 76 -8.11 -38.50 19.77
C PRO A 76 -9.19 -37.45 19.94
N LEU A 77 -8.85 -36.18 19.79
CA LEU A 77 -9.79 -35.07 19.80
C LEU A 77 -9.85 -34.41 18.44
N PRO A 78 -11.03 -33.90 18.01
CA PRO A 78 -11.10 -33.10 16.80
C PRO A 78 -10.34 -31.79 16.98
N LEU A 79 -9.73 -31.27 15.93
CA LEU A 79 -9.07 -29.96 15.94
C LEU A 79 -10.09 -28.81 15.88
N TRP A 80 -11.28 -29.10 15.39
CA TRP A 80 -12.42 -28.17 15.29
C TRP A 80 -13.74 -28.93 15.35
N VAL A 81 -14.80 -28.23 15.74
CA VAL A 81 -16.19 -28.69 15.65
C VAL A 81 -16.99 -27.72 14.79
N GLY A 82 -17.88 -28.25 13.95
CA GLY A 82 -18.79 -27.45 13.13
C GLY A 82 -20.10 -27.18 13.85
N LYS A 83 -20.68 -25.99 13.66
CA LYS A 83 -22.06 -25.69 14.08
C LYS A 83 -23.03 -26.50 13.23
N THR A 84 -24.04 -27.09 13.87
CA THR A 84 -25.27 -27.52 13.22
C THR A 84 -26.27 -26.36 13.35
N GLY A 85 -26.45 -25.62 12.29
CA GLY A 85 -27.56 -24.67 12.20
C GLY A 85 -28.48 -25.10 11.07
N PRO A 86 -29.74 -24.62 11.02
CA PRO A 86 -30.52 -24.77 9.82
C PRO A 86 -29.68 -24.23 8.67
N ARG A 87 -29.43 -25.09 7.64
CA ARG A 87 -28.80 -24.67 6.39
C ARG A 87 -29.58 -23.44 5.96
N GLN A 88 -28.93 -22.24 6.10
CA GLN A 88 -29.57 -21.04 5.57
C GLN A 88 -29.95 -21.36 4.14
N VAL A 89 -31.24 -21.52 3.91
CA VAL A 89 -31.80 -21.60 2.58
C VAL A 89 -31.29 -20.30 1.94
N ARG A 90 -30.37 -20.41 1.00
CA ARG A 90 -30.00 -19.27 0.16
C ARG A 90 -31.33 -18.88 -0.49
N LEU A 91 -32.00 -17.92 0.10
CA LEU A 91 -33.09 -17.22 -0.57
C LEU A 91 -32.46 -16.72 -1.86
N THR A 92 -32.93 -17.26 -2.98
CA THR A 92 -32.54 -16.74 -4.28
C THR A 92 -32.90 -15.26 -4.23
N PRO A 93 -31.94 -14.34 -4.27
CA PRO A 93 -32.27 -12.91 -4.19
C PRO A 93 -33.27 -12.62 -5.31
N ALA A 94 -34.28 -11.80 -5.01
CA ALA A 94 -35.21 -11.32 -6.04
C ALA A 94 -34.39 -10.78 -7.21
N PRO A 95 -34.80 -11.00 -8.47
CA PRO A 95 -34.09 -10.54 -9.64
C PRO A 95 -33.84 -9.02 -9.49
N ARG A 96 -32.57 -8.65 -9.37
CA ARG A 96 -32.15 -7.27 -9.24
C ARG A 96 -32.15 -6.62 -10.62
N VAL A 97 -32.82 -5.50 -10.75
CA VAL A 97 -32.72 -4.66 -11.96
C VAL A 97 -31.61 -3.65 -11.74
N TRP A 98 -30.54 -3.83 -12.47
CA TRP A 98 -29.37 -2.96 -12.41
C TRP A 98 -29.49 -1.78 -13.39
N PRO A 99 -29.00 -0.59 -13.06
CA PRO A 99 -28.73 0.45 -14.04
C PRO A 99 -27.81 -0.09 -15.16
N GLN A 100 -28.03 0.33 -16.40
CA GLN A 100 -27.22 -0.10 -17.54
C GLN A 100 -25.71 0.01 -17.29
N ALA A 101 -25.27 1.07 -16.62
CA ALA A 101 -23.89 1.30 -16.26
C ALA A 101 -23.28 0.24 -15.30
N LEU A 102 -24.11 -0.56 -14.63
CA LEU A 102 -23.67 -1.62 -13.70
C LEU A 102 -23.88 -3.04 -14.24
N GLU A 103 -24.45 -3.22 -15.42
CA GLU A 103 -24.76 -4.54 -15.97
C GLU A 103 -23.52 -5.43 -16.10
N ALA A 104 -22.41 -4.88 -16.61
CA ALA A 104 -21.14 -5.59 -16.72
C ALA A 104 -20.57 -6.02 -15.37
N ALA A 105 -20.67 -5.16 -14.36
CA ALA A 105 -20.23 -5.48 -13.00
C ALA A 105 -21.15 -6.52 -12.35
N ALA A 106 -22.45 -6.40 -12.55
CA ALA A 106 -23.45 -7.35 -12.03
C ALA A 106 -23.30 -8.75 -12.66
N ALA A 107 -22.94 -8.83 -13.94
CA ALA A 107 -22.74 -10.09 -14.65
C ALA A 107 -21.58 -10.93 -14.05
N ILE A 108 -20.55 -10.28 -13.50
CA ILE A 108 -19.42 -10.98 -12.89
C ILE A 108 -19.53 -11.06 -11.36
N ALA A 109 -20.36 -10.25 -10.70
CA ALA A 109 -20.53 -10.27 -9.25
C ALA A 109 -21.12 -11.61 -8.78
N THR A 110 -20.43 -12.28 -7.88
CA THR A 110 -20.82 -13.60 -7.35
C THR A 110 -20.89 -13.64 -5.83
N ARG A 111 -20.33 -12.65 -5.14
CA ARG A 111 -20.22 -12.59 -3.70
C ARG A 111 -21.30 -11.67 -3.10
N PRO A 112 -21.78 -11.95 -1.89
CA PRO A 112 -22.75 -11.09 -1.21
C PRO A 112 -22.27 -9.65 -1.02
N ASP A 113 -20.98 -9.45 -0.68
CA ASP A 113 -20.35 -8.14 -0.52
C ASP A 113 -20.28 -7.36 -1.84
N GLU A 114 -19.98 -8.03 -2.96
CA GLU A 114 -20.00 -7.43 -4.30
C GLU A 114 -21.41 -6.94 -4.67
N HIS A 115 -22.44 -7.76 -4.40
CA HIS A 115 -23.84 -7.35 -4.65
C HIS A 115 -24.27 -6.19 -3.74
N GLN A 116 -23.85 -6.18 -2.48
CA GLN A 116 -24.12 -5.08 -1.55
C GLN A 116 -23.46 -3.77 -2.03
N LEU A 117 -22.22 -3.84 -2.51
CA LEU A 117 -21.54 -2.70 -3.11
C LEU A 117 -22.34 -2.16 -4.33
N LEU A 118 -22.74 -3.05 -5.25
CA LEU A 118 -23.52 -2.67 -6.41
C LEU A 118 -24.87 -2.07 -6.05
N ASP A 119 -25.57 -2.58 -5.02
CA ASP A 119 -26.83 -2.02 -4.53
C ASP A 119 -26.66 -0.57 -4.05
N ARG A 120 -25.57 -0.27 -3.31
CA ARG A 120 -25.24 1.07 -2.85
C ARG A 120 -24.89 2.01 -4.01
N ILE A 121 -24.04 1.55 -4.93
CA ILE A 121 -23.68 2.32 -6.13
C ILE A 121 -24.93 2.58 -7.00
N ALA A 122 -25.78 1.58 -7.21
CA ALA A 122 -27.02 1.75 -7.97
C ALA A 122 -27.96 2.78 -7.35
N THR A 123 -28.06 2.80 -6.04
CA THR A 123 -28.86 3.79 -5.30
C THR A 123 -28.28 5.17 -5.47
N TRP A 124 -26.97 5.32 -5.34
CA TRP A 124 -26.29 6.59 -5.51
C TRP A 124 -26.44 7.12 -6.96
N LEU A 125 -26.22 6.29 -7.99
CA LEU A 125 -26.35 6.66 -9.40
C LEU A 125 -27.77 7.13 -9.76
N ARG A 126 -28.81 6.53 -9.17
CA ARG A 126 -30.20 6.95 -9.39
C ARG A 126 -30.47 8.36 -8.86
N ASN A 127 -29.86 8.70 -7.72
CA ASN A 127 -30.12 9.95 -7.02
C ASN A 127 -29.19 11.09 -7.43
N ASN A 128 -28.06 10.80 -8.12
CA ASN A 128 -27.00 11.76 -8.38
C ASN A 128 -26.62 11.80 -9.88
N ARG A 129 -27.62 11.99 -10.75
CA ARG A 129 -27.37 12.11 -12.20
C ARG A 129 -26.57 13.39 -12.50
N GLY A 130 -25.44 13.24 -13.21
CA GLY A 130 -24.56 14.38 -13.54
C GLY A 130 -23.80 14.93 -12.33
N ALA A 131 -23.51 14.09 -11.34
CA ALA A 131 -22.73 14.50 -10.18
C ALA A 131 -21.37 15.08 -10.57
N GLU A 132 -20.94 16.10 -9.85
CA GLU A 132 -19.60 16.66 -9.96
C GLU A 132 -18.55 15.64 -9.53
N ALA A 133 -17.38 15.68 -10.19
CA ALA A 133 -16.25 14.87 -9.80
C ALA A 133 -15.63 15.41 -8.51
N VAL A 134 -15.52 14.54 -7.48
CA VAL A 134 -14.99 14.88 -6.15
C VAL A 134 -13.85 13.93 -5.77
N PRO A 135 -13.05 14.24 -4.74
CA PRO A 135 -12.11 13.31 -4.15
C PRO A 135 -12.72 11.95 -3.81
N LEU A 136 -11.92 10.90 -3.99
CA LEU A 136 -12.34 9.52 -3.73
C LEU A 136 -12.93 9.31 -2.34
N GLU A 137 -12.33 9.96 -1.34
CA GLU A 137 -12.71 9.85 0.06
C GLU A 137 -14.10 10.47 0.31
N GLU A 138 -14.42 11.58 -0.34
CA GLU A 138 -15.74 12.22 -0.26
C GLU A 138 -16.81 11.33 -0.90
N ARG A 139 -16.53 10.81 -2.09
CA ARG A 139 -17.44 9.87 -2.78
C ARG A 139 -17.62 8.57 -2.00
N SER A 140 -16.57 8.08 -1.37
CA SER A 140 -16.61 6.92 -0.50
C SER A 140 -17.59 7.11 0.66
N LEU A 141 -17.51 8.25 1.32
CA LEU A 141 -18.44 8.58 2.41
C LEU A 141 -19.89 8.64 1.92
N GLU A 142 -20.16 9.27 0.77
CA GLU A 142 -21.50 9.37 0.20
C GLU A 142 -22.12 8.01 -0.18
N ILE A 143 -21.31 7.07 -0.70
CA ILE A 143 -21.80 5.78 -1.18
C ILE A 143 -21.76 4.73 -0.09
N LEU A 144 -20.70 4.71 0.74
CA LEU A 144 -20.38 3.61 1.64
C LEU A 144 -20.45 3.95 3.12
N ASP A 145 -20.72 5.20 3.47
CA ASP A 145 -20.71 5.74 4.84
C ASP A 145 -19.34 5.59 5.56
N ASP A 146 -18.25 5.44 4.77
CA ASP A 146 -16.87 5.27 5.22
C ASP A 146 -15.92 5.87 4.19
N GLU A 147 -15.12 6.85 4.59
CA GLU A 147 -14.22 7.61 3.71
C GLU A 147 -13.09 6.75 3.08
N LYS A 148 -12.80 5.58 3.66
CA LYS A 148 -11.71 4.69 3.21
C LYS A 148 -12.19 3.46 2.44
N ALA A 149 -13.48 3.13 2.55
CA ALA A 149 -14.01 1.88 2.01
C ALA A 149 -13.83 1.78 0.50
N LEU A 150 -14.08 2.85 -0.26
CA LEU A 150 -13.97 2.83 -1.72
C LEU A 150 -12.52 2.66 -2.18
N ALA A 151 -11.55 3.21 -1.47
CA ALA A 151 -10.13 3.00 -1.76
C ALA A 151 -9.74 1.51 -1.64
N ILE A 152 -10.31 0.79 -0.67
CA ILE A 152 -10.14 -0.67 -0.54
C ILE A 152 -10.85 -1.38 -1.70
N GLU A 153 -12.05 -0.96 -2.08
CA GLU A 153 -12.79 -1.58 -3.18
C GLU A 153 -12.08 -1.44 -4.52
N THR A 154 -11.35 -0.33 -4.78
CA THR A 154 -10.57 -0.14 -6.02
C THR A 154 -9.49 -1.21 -6.23
N THR A 155 -9.02 -1.86 -5.18
CA THR A 155 -8.04 -2.95 -5.25
C THR A 155 -8.67 -4.32 -5.55
N LYS A 156 -10.02 -4.41 -5.52
CA LYS A 156 -10.75 -5.66 -5.70
C LYS A 156 -11.20 -5.88 -7.14
N ARG A 157 -11.68 -7.11 -7.40
CA ARG A 157 -11.97 -7.63 -8.73
C ARG A 157 -12.86 -6.72 -9.59
N LEU A 158 -13.94 -6.16 -9.07
CA LEU A 158 -14.86 -5.36 -9.86
C LEU A 158 -14.19 -4.11 -10.47
N PHE A 159 -13.25 -3.50 -9.74
CA PHE A 159 -12.46 -2.37 -10.24
C PHE A 159 -11.26 -2.82 -11.05
N THR A 160 -10.50 -3.84 -10.60
CA THR A 160 -9.30 -4.29 -11.31
C THR A 160 -9.59 -4.93 -12.67
N THR A 161 -10.81 -5.41 -12.90
CA THR A 161 -11.27 -5.87 -14.22
C THR A 161 -11.79 -4.74 -15.11
N GLY A 162 -11.91 -3.52 -14.57
CA GLY A 162 -12.41 -2.35 -15.32
C GLY A 162 -13.91 -2.29 -15.50
N VAL A 163 -14.70 -3.20 -14.91
CA VAL A 163 -16.18 -3.15 -15.00
C VAL A 163 -16.80 -2.10 -14.08
N LEU A 164 -16.07 -1.70 -13.02
CA LEU A 164 -16.32 -0.48 -12.27
C LEU A 164 -15.13 0.44 -12.45
N THR A 165 -15.40 1.74 -12.62
CA THR A 165 -14.36 2.77 -12.76
C THR A 165 -14.66 3.94 -11.82
N LEU A 166 -13.64 4.70 -11.48
CA LEU A 166 -13.83 5.92 -10.69
C LEU A 166 -14.61 6.99 -11.46
N ASP A 167 -14.45 7.04 -12.78
CA ASP A 167 -15.21 7.96 -13.65
C ASP A 167 -16.71 7.70 -13.57
N LEU A 168 -17.13 6.41 -13.52
CA LEU A 168 -18.53 6.04 -13.33
C LEU A 168 -19.10 6.61 -12.02
N LEU A 169 -18.26 6.70 -11.00
CA LEU A 169 -18.60 7.23 -9.68
C LEU A 169 -18.34 8.74 -9.56
N ALA A 170 -17.96 9.39 -10.65
CA ALA A 170 -17.58 10.80 -10.66
C ALA A 170 -16.61 11.14 -9.53
N CYS A 171 -15.51 10.39 -9.39
CA CYS A 171 -14.48 10.66 -8.37
C CYS A 171 -13.07 10.38 -8.89
N TYR A 172 -12.10 10.97 -8.21
CA TYR A 172 -10.69 10.87 -8.53
C TYR A 172 -9.84 10.65 -7.27
N PRO A 173 -8.71 9.91 -7.37
CA PRO A 173 -7.80 9.77 -6.24
C PRO A 173 -7.10 11.11 -5.96
N THR A 174 -7.01 11.48 -4.69
CA THR A 174 -6.30 12.70 -4.27
C THR A 174 -4.80 12.42 -4.24
N PRO A 175 -3.99 13.13 -5.02
CA PRO A 175 -2.54 12.94 -4.98
C PRO A 175 -1.98 13.42 -3.64
N ILE A 176 -0.97 12.71 -3.13
CA ILE A 176 -0.22 13.15 -1.94
C ILE A 176 0.46 14.49 -2.28
N PRO A 177 0.27 15.55 -1.49
CA PRO A 177 0.89 16.83 -1.76
C PRO A 177 2.41 16.71 -1.92
N PHE A 178 2.96 17.34 -2.95
CA PHE A 178 4.39 17.35 -3.19
C PHE A 178 5.05 18.50 -2.41
N PRO A 179 5.93 18.23 -1.43
CA PRO A 179 6.55 19.27 -0.64
C PRO A 179 7.61 20.01 -1.47
N SER A 180 7.33 21.25 -1.80
CA SER A 180 8.25 22.13 -2.53
C SER A 180 8.12 23.57 -2.10
N GLN A 181 9.14 24.37 -2.44
CA GLN A 181 9.11 25.82 -2.31
C GLN A 181 9.55 26.47 -3.60
N HIS A 182 8.73 27.40 -4.09
CA HIS A 182 9.04 28.19 -5.26
C HIS A 182 10.04 29.30 -4.92
N VAL A 183 11.07 29.40 -5.72
CA VAL A 183 12.08 30.46 -5.69
C VAL A 183 12.03 31.15 -7.04
N PRO A 184 11.34 32.31 -7.17
CA PRO A 184 11.16 33.01 -8.43
C PRO A 184 12.49 33.42 -9.06
N GLY A 185 12.60 33.28 -10.36
CA GLY A 185 13.81 33.59 -11.12
C GLY A 185 13.50 33.86 -12.59
N ARG A 186 14.45 33.55 -13.48
CA ARG A 186 14.31 33.80 -14.92
C ARG A 186 14.06 32.50 -15.70
N GLY A 187 13.37 32.65 -16.81
CA GLY A 187 13.08 31.58 -17.74
C GLY A 187 11.91 30.72 -17.34
N PRO A 188 11.77 29.55 -17.97
CA PRO A 188 10.69 28.61 -17.64
C PRO A 188 10.91 28.00 -16.27
N THR A 189 9.84 27.79 -15.54
CA THR A 189 9.88 27.14 -14.21
C THR A 189 10.36 25.70 -14.32
N ARG A 190 11.31 25.33 -13.48
CA ARG A 190 11.86 23.99 -13.36
C ARG A 190 11.69 23.46 -11.94
N LEU A 191 11.64 22.15 -11.77
CA LEU A 191 11.63 21.51 -10.46
C LEU A 191 12.95 20.78 -10.23
N LEU A 192 13.64 21.10 -9.15
CA LEU A 192 14.80 20.34 -8.67
C LEU A 192 14.44 19.65 -7.35
N VAL A 193 14.45 18.33 -7.36
CA VAL A 193 14.10 17.49 -6.20
C VAL A 193 15.34 16.95 -5.55
N ALA A 194 15.48 17.16 -4.25
CA ALA A 194 16.44 16.43 -3.41
C ALA A 194 15.76 15.27 -2.71
N GLU A 195 16.42 14.12 -2.62
CA GLU A 195 15.90 12.96 -1.89
C GLU A 195 15.73 13.25 -0.40
N ASN A 196 16.78 13.79 0.22
CA ASN A 196 16.89 14.04 1.65
C ASN A 196 16.52 15.47 2.04
N ASN A 197 15.93 15.62 3.23
CA ASN A 197 15.52 16.91 3.77
C ASN A 197 16.69 17.88 3.97
N ALA A 198 17.87 17.39 4.43
CA ALA A 198 19.04 18.24 4.63
C ALA A 198 19.52 18.88 3.31
N THR A 199 19.60 18.09 2.25
CA THR A 199 19.98 18.57 0.91
C THR A 199 18.93 19.50 0.32
N PHE A 200 17.63 19.21 0.53
CA PHE A 200 16.55 20.13 0.17
C PHE A 200 16.75 21.51 0.79
N HIS A 201 17.01 21.59 2.11
CA HIS A 201 17.25 22.84 2.78
C HIS A 201 18.49 23.55 2.27
N SER A 202 19.56 22.82 1.97
CA SER A 202 20.81 23.39 1.43
C SER A 202 20.58 23.97 0.03
N LEU A 203 19.89 23.26 -0.86
CA LEU A 203 19.53 23.75 -2.19
C LEU A 203 18.60 24.97 -2.14
N LEU A 204 17.60 24.94 -1.27
CA LEU A 204 16.67 26.06 -1.10
C LEU A 204 17.37 27.32 -0.63
N GLN A 205 18.27 27.22 0.35
CA GLN A 205 19.04 28.36 0.83
C GLN A 205 20.01 28.87 -0.23
N ALA A 206 20.69 27.97 -0.95
CA ALA A 206 21.58 28.34 -2.04
C ALA A 206 20.81 29.06 -3.17
N ALA A 207 19.67 28.49 -3.61
CA ALA A 207 18.83 29.10 -4.64
C ALA A 207 18.39 30.51 -4.27
N ARG A 208 17.99 30.74 -3.02
CA ARG A 208 17.56 32.07 -2.52
C ARG A 208 18.68 33.10 -2.48
N GLN A 209 19.94 32.65 -2.39
CA GLN A 209 21.11 33.52 -2.33
C GLN A 209 21.69 33.87 -3.71
N LEU A 210 21.28 33.16 -4.76
CA LEU A 210 21.65 33.53 -6.12
C LEU A 210 21.07 34.92 -6.49
N ASP A 211 21.82 35.65 -7.28
CA ASP A 211 21.35 36.93 -7.86
C ASP A 211 20.03 36.66 -8.64
N PRO A 212 18.94 37.41 -8.31
CA PRO A 212 17.67 37.25 -8.98
C PRO A 212 17.75 37.43 -10.52
N ASP A 213 18.74 38.20 -11.00
CA ASP A 213 18.93 38.46 -12.42
C ASP A 213 19.53 37.31 -13.21
N VAL A 214 20.16 36.35 -12.56
CA VAL A 214 20.77 35.15 -13.19
C VAL A 214 20.19 33.83 -12.67
N ARG A 215 19.46 33.89 -11.58
CA ARG A 215 18.84 32.72 -10.97
C ARG A 215 17.75 32.16 -11.87
N PRO A 216 17.74 30.82 -12.15
CA PRO A 216 16.63 30.19 -12.84
C PRO A 216 15.36 30.20 -11.97
N ASP A 217 14.20 30.22 -12.60
CA ASP A 217 12.90 30.05 -11.92
C ASP A 217 12.75 28.59 -11.46
N LEU A 218 12.68 28.35 -10.13
CA LEU A 218 12.81 27.02 -9.54
C LEU A 218 11.76 26.72 -8.49
N HIS A 219 11.15 25.56 -8.58
CA HIS A 219 10.71 24.84 -7.39
C HIS A 219 11.86 24.00 -6.85
N ILE A 220 12.20 24.16 -5.59
CA ILE A 220 13.04 23.22 -4.86
C ILE A 220 12.11 22.26 -4.13
N GLY A 221 12.23 20.96 -4.41
CA GLY A 221 11.36 19.93 -3.89
C GLY A 221 12.08 18.96 -2.96
N TRP A 222 11.34 18.38 -2.03
CA TRP A 222 11.80 17.30 -1.19
C TRP A 222 11.08 16.00 -1.58
N GLY A 223 11.85 14.98 -2.01
CA GLY A 223 11.33 13.69 -2.48
C GLY A 223 10.79 12.79 -1.36
N CYS A 224 11.14 13.03 -0.10
CA CYS A 224 10.74 12.18 1.02
C CYS A 224 11.13 10.70 0.84
N GLY A 225 12.27 10.42 0.20
CA GLY A 225 12.75 9.06 -0.03
C GLY A 225 11.76 8.21 -0.85
N ASN A 226 11.37 7.05 -0.35
CA ASN A 226 10.47 6.10 -1.04
C ASN A 226 9.07 6.64 -1.36
N GLN A 227 8.66 7.79 -0.85
CA GLN A 227 7.36 8.40 -1.19
C GLN A 227 7.41 9.14 -2.53
N PHE A 228 8.58 9.49 -3.02
CA PHE A 228 8.74 10.31 -4.23
C PHE A 228 8.04 9.73 -5.48
N PRO A 229 8.14 8.43 -5.80
CA PRO A 229 7.41 7.88 -6.93
C PRO A 229 5.90 8.07 -6.88
N THR A 230 5.32 8.17 -5.68
CA THR A 230 3.89 8.44 -5.51
C THR A 230 3.58 9.93 -5.53
N SER A 231 4.36 10.75 -4.81
CA SER A 231 4.10 12.20 -4.70
C SER A 231 4.44 12.99 -5.96
N ILE A 232 5.27 12.45 -6.88
CA ILE A 232 5.58 13.12 -8.16
C ILE A 232 4.33 13.41 -8.99
N THR A 233 3.26 12.64 -8.82
CA THR A 233 1.98 12.86 -9.52
C THR A 233 1.36 14.23 -9.19
N ALA A 234 1.64 14.77 -8.00
CA ALA A 234 1.16 16.08 -7.56
C ALA A 234 1.96 17.27 -8.12
N VAL A 235 3.06 17.00 -8.84
CA VAL A 235 3.88 18.08 -9.46
C VAL A 235 3.08 18.90 -10.46
N ALA A 236 2.08 18.31 -11.12
CA ALA A 236 1.17 19.03 -12.01
C ALA A 236 0.30 20.08 -11.30
N LEU A 237 0.20 20.03 -9.97
CA LEU A 237 -0.57 20.94 -9.13
C LEU A 237 0.28 22.10 -8.59
N LEU A 238 1.57 22.13 -8.89
CA LEU A 238 2.44 23.24 -8.46
C LEU A 238 2.11 24.51 -9.25
N ASP A 239 2.26 25.65 -8.60
CA ASP A 239 2.09 26.95 -9.21
C ASP A 239 3.38 27.82 -9.00
N PRO A 240 4.07 28.22 -10.08
CA PRO A 240 3.85 27.85 -11.50
C PRO A 240 4.12 26.36 -11.79
N VAL A 241 3.46 25.80 -12.81
CA VAL A 241 3.70 24.40 -13.22
C VAL A 241 5.10 24.25 -13.83
N PRO A 242 5.95 23.34 -13.34
CA PRO A 242 7.29 23.17 -13.89
C PRO A 242 7.28 22.52 -15.28
N THR A 243 8.12 23.00 -16.16
CA THR A 243 8.29 22.52 -17.54
C THR A 243 9.39 21.47 -17.68
N ALA A 244 10.26 21.33 -16.68
CA ALA A 244 11.32 20.30 -16.62
C ALA A 244 11.52 19.85 -15.17
N LEU A 245 11.84 18.57 -15.00
CA LEU A 245 11.98 17.91 -13.70
C LEU A 245 13.38 17.33 -13.55
N TYR A 246 14.04 17.66 -12.45
CA TYR A 246 15.39 17.19 -12.13
C TYR A 246 15.41 16.57 -10.72
N TYR A 247 16.27 15.58 -10.53
CA TYR A 247 16.40 14.89 -9.25
C TYR A 247 17.86 14.68 -8.90
N VAL A 248 18.16 14.79 -7.61
CA VAL A 248 19.43 14.42 -6.98
C VAL A 248 19.16 13.62 -5.72
N GLY A 249 19.87 12.51 -5.57
CA GLY A 249 19.78 11.61 -4.42
C GLY A 249 21.12 10.94 -4.11
N ASP A 250 21.08 9.99 -3.19
CA ASP A 250 22.24 9.20 -2.85
C ASP A 250 22.75 8.37 -4.05
N LEU A 251 24.08 8.28 -4.21
CA LEU A 251 24.69 7.36 -5.17
C LEU A 251 24.78 5.97 -4.54
N ASP A 252 23.63 5.32 -4.42
CA ASP A 252 23.46 3.94 -3.99
C ASP A 252 22.28 3.27 -4.72
N VAL A 253 22.12 1.97 -4.51
CA VAL A 253 21.06 1.19 -5.19
C VAL A 253 19.65 1.67 -4.80
N ALA A 254 19.45 2.14 -3.57
CA ALA A 254 18.15 2.59 -3.09
C ALA A 254 17.77 3.94 -3.70
N GLY A 255 18.67 4.93 -3.67
CA GLY A 255 18.47 6.25 -4.26
C GLY A 255 18.22 6.20 -5.76
N LEU A 256 19.02 5.40 -6.51
CA LEU A 256 18.81 5.22 -7.96
C LEU A 256 17.49 4.51 -8.27
N ARG A 257 17.06 3.55 -7.44
CA ARG A 257 15.76 2.89 -7.61
C ARG A 257 14.60 3.86 -7.42
N ILE A 258 14.68 4.75 -6.45
CA ILE A 258 13.70 5.82 -6.23
C ILE A 258 13.60 6.69 -7.48
N ALA A 259 14.75 7.15 -8.01
CA ALA A 259 14.81 7.99 -9.22
C ALA A 259 14.17 7.31 -10.44
N VAL A 260 14.55 6.06 -10.72
CA VAL A 260 14.01 5.28 -11.86
C VAL A 260 12.53 5.02 -11.71
N SER A 261 12.07 4.70 -10.50
CA SER A 261 10.64 4.48 -10.22
C SER A 261 9.83 5.77 -10.40
N ALA A 262 10.35 6.90 -9.92
CA ALA A 262 9.73 8.21 -10.09
C ALA A 262 9.71 8.64 -11.57
N ALA A 263 10.78 8.38 -12.33
CA ALA A 263 10.82 8.65 -13.76
C ALA A 263 9.78 7.84 -14.54
N ALA A 264 9.59 6.56 -14.21
CA ALA A 264 8.55 5.71 -14.79
C ALA A 264 7.15 6.25 -14.46
N MET A 265 6.92 6.71 -13.23
CA MET A 265 5.65 7.30 -12.81
C MET A 265 5.39 8.64 -13.52
N ALA A 266 6.38 9.52 -13.62
CA ALA A 266 6.27 10.78 -14.35
C ALA A 266 5.84 10.55 -15.81
N ASN A 267 6.48 9.58 -16.47
CA ASN A 267 6.14 9.20 -17.84
C ASN A 267 4.71 8.65 -17.95
N ALA A 268 4.30 7.76 -17.03
CA ALA A 268 2.94 7.21 -16.99
C ALA A 268 1.86 8.30 -16.81
N GLN A 269 2.18 9.35 -16.07
CA GLN A 269 1.30 10.50 -15.82
C GLN A 269 1.45 11.61 -16.86
N ARG A 270 2.25 11.42 -17.91
CA ARG A 270 2.53 12.42 -18.95
C ARG A 270 3.09 13.73 -18.41
N LEU A 271 3.80 13.69 -17.31
CA LEU A 271 4.61 14.80 -16.81
C LEU A 271 5.87 14.96 -17.66
N PRO A 272 6.57 16.11 -17.57
CA PRO A 272 7.90 16.24 -18.16
C PRO A 272 8.81 15.10 -17.67
N PRO A 273 9.72 14.59 -18.51
CA PRO A 273 10.64 13.53 -18.12
C PRO A 273 11.46 13.92 -16.89
N LEU A 274 11.53 13.04 -15.89
CA LEU A 274 12.42 13.23 -14.75
C LEU A 274 13.85 12.92 -15.16
N GLN A 275 14.72 13.91 -15.07
CA GLN A 275 16.12 13.82 -15.47
C GLN A 275 17.06 13.83 -14.25
N PRO A 276 18.23 13.22 -14.33
CA PRO A 276 19.25 13.43 -13.30
C PRO A 276 19.74 14.89 -13.32
N ALA A 277 19.90 15.50 -12.15
CA ALA A 277 20.58 16.79 -12.01
C ALA A 277 22.09 16.57 -12.24
N ALA A 278 22.49 16.51 -13.53
CA ALA A 278 23.76 15.96 -13.97
C ALA A 278 24.97 16.64 -13.34
N ALA A 279 24.98 17.99 -13.25
CA ALA A 279 26.08 18.73 -12.64
C ALA A 279 26.22 18.40 -11.14
N LEU A 280 25.10 18.24 -10.41
CA LEU A 280 25.13 17.85 -9.00
C LEU A 280 25.64 16.43 -8.80
N TYR A 281 25.18 15.48 -9.62
CA TYR A 281 25.66 14.10 -9.55
C TYR A 281 27.15 13.96 -9.86
N ARG A 282 27.68 14.69 -10.85
CA ARG A 282 29.13 14.74 -11.14
C ARG A 282 29.88 15.29 -9.93
N TRP A 283 29.41 16.40 -9.38
CA TRP A 283 30.03 17.03 -8.23
C TRP A 283 30.06 16.08 -7.01
N ILE A 284 28.93 15.39 -6.70
CA ILE A 284 28.86 14.39 -5.64
C ILE A 284 29.83 13.26 -5.87
N PHE A 285 29.93 12.75 -7.10
CA PHE A 285 30.83 11.66 -7.44
C PHE A 285 32.30 12.07 -7.29
N ASP A 286 32.67 13.25 -7.76
CA ASP A 286 34.05 13.74 -7.76
C ASP A 286 34.57 14.15 -6.37
N ARG A 287 33.68 14.64 -5.50
CA ARG A 287 34.04 15.18 -4.19
C ARG A 287 33.62 14.29 -3.03
N GLY A 288 32.71 13.37 -3.26
CA GLY A 288 32.20 12.49 -2.22
C GLY A 288 33.17 11.38 -1.84
N VAL A 289 33.09 10.95 -0.58
CA VAL A 289 33.91 9.85 -0.07
C VAL A 289 33.08 8.57 -0.12
N PRO A 290 33.48 7.58 -0.94
CA PRO A 290 32.83 6.29 -0.95
C PRO A 290 32.85 5.62 0.44
N ARG A 291 31.71 5.05 0.84
CA ARG A 291 31.54 4.34 2.11
C ARG A 291 30.83 3.02 1.88
N PRO A 292 31.06 1.99 2.72
CA PRO A 292 30.35 0.73 2.60
C PRO A 292 28.83 0.94 2.63
N ASP A 293 28.12 0.39 1.64
CA ASP A 293 26.67 0.31 1.66
C ASP A 293 26.23 -0.85 2.56
N ARG A 294 25.42 -0.54 3.57
CA ARG A 294 24.88 -1.52 4.51
C ARG A 294 23.55 -2.11 4.04
N SER A 295 23.01 -1.62 2.93
CA SER A 295 21.78 -2.16 2.37
C SER A 295 22.03 -3.54 1.75
N ASN A 296 21.14 -4.50 2.01
CA ASN A 296 21.27 -5.89 1.51
C ASN A 296 20.71 -6.04 0.10
N THR A 297 20.74 -4.99 -0.71
CA THR A 297 20.19 -4.96 -2.07
C THR A 297 21.20 -5.58 -3.05
N GLY A 298 20.81 -6.71 -3.65
CA GLY A 298 21.69 -7.50 -4.51
C GLY A 298 22.19 -6.74 -5.74
N ALA A 299 23.46 -6.99 -6.07
CA ALA A 299 24.24 -6.34 -7.12
C ALA A 299 23.70 -6.51 -8.57
N LYS A 300 22.71 -7.38 -8.83
CA LYS A 300 22.18 -7.64 -10.19
C LYS A 300 21.28 -6.54 -10.77
N ALA A 301 20.88 -5.55 -9.98
CA ALA A 301 20.01 -4.46 -10.43
C ALA A 301 20.76 -3.25 -11.00
N SER A 302 22.11 -3.27 -11.00
CA SER A 302 22.90 -2.06 -11.23
C SER A 302 22.84 -1.53 -12.68
N SER A 303 22.86 -2.36 -13.69
CA SER A 303 22.95 -1.88 -15.09
C SER A 303 21.73 -1.07 -15.54
N THR A 304 20.52 -1.49 -15.19
CA THR A 304 19.28 -0.76 -15.53
C THR A 304 19.16 0.55 -14.75
N LEU A 305 19.60 0.56 -13.49
CA LEU A 305 19.54 1.76 -12.64
C LEU A 305 20.53 2.82 -13.10
N VAL A 306 21.76 2.41 -13.43
CA VAL A 306 22.80 3.33 -13.90
C VAL A 306 22.48 3.94 -15.26
N ALA A 307 21.68 3.26 -16.11
CA ALA A 307 21.26 3.79 -17.41
C ALA A 307 20.43 5.08 -17.30
N TRP A 308 19.83 5.36 -16.14
CA TRP A 308 19.13 6.62 -15.87
C TRP A 308 20.08 7.79 -15.60
N MET A 309 21.33 7.51 -15.17
CA MET A 309 22.33 8.52 -14.85
C MET A 309 22.90 9.20 -16.12
N PRO A 310 23.62 10.34 -16.02
CA PRO A 310 24.40 10.86 -17.10
C PRO A 310 25.38 9.81 -17.67
N GLN A 311 25.53 9.77 -18.98
CA GLN A 311 26.29 8.71 -19.66
C GLN A 311 27.74 8.56 -19.15
N ASP A 312 28.40 9.67 -18.85
CA ASP A 312 29.76 9.72 -18.30
C ASP A 312 29.87 9.09 -16.89
N LEU A 313 28.76 9.02 -16.15
CA LEU A 313 28.70 8.39 -14.83
C LEU A 313 28.28 6.91 -14.85
N HIS A 314 27.88 6.35 -16.01
CA HIS A 314 27.41 4.96 -16.07
C HIS A 314 28.45 3.97 -15.54
N GLN A 315 29.65 3.99 -16.10
CA GLN A 315 30.72 3.05 -15.72
C GLN A 315 31.22 3.29 -14.28
N PRO A 316 31.56 4.53 -13.87
CA PRO A 316 32.08 4.77 -12.53
C PRO A 316 31.06 4.49 -11.43
N VAL A 317 29.78 4.82 -11.64
CA VAL A 317 28.73 4.51 -10.66
C VAL A 317 28.44 3.00 -10.61
N ALA A 318 28.45 2.30 -11.76
CA ALA A 318 28.31 0.85 -11.76
C ALA A 318 29.41 0.17 -10.92
N GLN A 319 30.68 0.59 -11.06
CA GLN A 319 31.79 0.09 -10.27
C GLN A 319 31.63 0.37 -8.77
N LEU A 320 31.17 1.58 -8.40
CA LEU A 320 30.88 1.95 -7.02
C LEU A 320 29.85 0.98 -6.39
N LEU A 321 28.75 0.71 -7.11
CA LEU A 321 27.69 -0.18 -6.64
C LEU A 321 28.13 -1.65 -6.57
N GLU A 322 28.92 -2.13 -7.53
CA GLU A 322 29.49 -3.48 -7.54
C GLU A 322 30.42 -3.72 -6.33
N GLN A 323 31.15 -2.71 -5.94
CA GLN A 323 32.02 -2.71 -4.74
C GLN A 323 31.22 -2.57 -3.43
N ARG A 324 29.88 -2.53 -3.50
CA ARG A 324 29.01 -2.28 -2.35
C ARG A 324 29.36 -1.00 -1.61
N GLN A 325 29.64 0.03 -2.38
CA GLN A 325 29.91 1.37 -1.83
C GLN A 325 28.80 2.32 -2.23
N ARG A 326 28.67 3.39 -1.45
CA ARG A 326 27.75 4.50 -1.69
C ARG A 326 28.44 5.83 -1.49
N ILE A 327 27.91 6.88 -2.09
CA ILE A 327 28.27 8.27 -1.80
C ILE A 327 27.00 9.00 -1.41
N ALA A 328 27.01 9.61 -0.22
CA ALA A 328 25.86 10.32 0.31
C ALA A 328 25.68 11.67 -0.38
N GLN A 329 24.44 12.02 -0.70
CA GLN A 329 24.11 13.30 -1.32
C GLN A 329 24.42 14.51 -0.42
N GLU A 330 24.53 14.32 0.91
CA GLU A 330 24.94 15.36 1.84
C GLU A 330 26.36 15.88 1.61
N THR A 331 27.15 15.19 0.77
CA THR A 331 28.39 15.76 0.20
C THR A 331 28.09 17.13 -0.43
N LEU A 332 26.91 17.27 -1.08
CA LEU A 332 26.40 18.51 -1.61
C LEU A 332 25.77 19.38 -0.51
N GLY A 333 26.57 19.80 0.46
CA GLY A 333 26.12 20.65 1.56
C GLY A 333 26.07 22.14 1.18
N LEU A 334 25.45 22.94 2.05
CA LEU A 334 25.28 24.38 1.84
C LEU A 334 26.61 25.12 1.58
N ARG A 335 27.70 24.72 2.25
CA ARG A 335 29.03 25.34 2.05
C ARG A 335 29.55 25.09 0.62
N ALA A 336 29.33 23.90 0.09
CA ALA A 336 29.73 23.54 -1.25
C ALA A 336 28.95 24.37 -2.29
N LEU A 337 27.63 24.44 -2.15
CA LEU A 337 26.77 25.22 -3.03
C LEU A 337 27.08 26.71 -3.01
N ARG A 338 27.49 27.25 -1.87
CA ARG A 338 27.93 28.65 -1.75
C ARG A 338 29.31 28.89 -2.37
N ALA A 339 30.20 27.92 -2.31
CA ALA A 339 31.52 28.03 -2.91
C ALA A 339 31.48 27.93 -4.46
N GLU A 340 30.49 27.23 -5.00
CA GLU A 340 30.28 27.05 -6.44
C GLU A 340 28.85 27.48 -6.82
N PRO A 341 28.50 28.78 -6.83
CA PRO A 341 27.14 29.27 -7.08
C PRO A 341 26.57 28.87 -8.45
N ASP A 342 27.42 28.68 -9.46
CA ASP A 342 27.01 28.24 -10.79
C ASP A 342 26.58 26.77 -10.87
N LEU A 343 26.86 26.00 -9.82
CA LEU A 343 26.56 24.57 -9.81
C LEU A 343 25.06 24.32 -9.90
N LEU A 344 24.25 25.10 -9.19
CA LEU A 344 22.80 24.94 -9.15
C LEU A 344 22.15 25.34 -10.50
N PRO A 345 22.42 26.50 -11.12
CA PRO A 345 21.92 26.81 -12.46
C PRO A 345 22.27 25.72 -13.50
N ARG A 346 23.52 25.29 -13.57
CA ARG A 346 23.96 24.24 -14.51
C ARG A 346 23.31 22.86 -14.26
N SER A 347 22.76 22.63 -13.09
CA SER A 347 22.13 21.35 -12.76
C SER A 347 20.72 21.19 -13.32
N VAL A 348 20.14 22.25 -13.81
CA VAL A 348 18.77 22.32 -14.32
C VAL A 348 18.71 22.82 -15.77
N GLU A 349 19.85 22.84 -16.46
CA GLU A 349 19.95 23.08 -17.90
C GLU A 349 19.68 21.79 -18.67
#